data_f3f0e6cf32af9ffb02c7c7cc79750125
#
_entry.id   f3f0e6cf32af9ffb02c7c7cc79750125
#
_cell.length_a   1.000
_cell.length_b   1.000
_cell.length_c   1.000
_cell.angle_alpha   90.00
_cell.angle_beta   90.00
_cell.angle_gamma   90.00
#
_symmetry.space_group_name_H-M   'P 1'
#
loop_
_entity.id
_entity.type
_entity.pdbx_description
1 polymer ?
#
loop_
_entity_poly.entity_id
_entity_poly.type
_entity_poly.pdbx_seq_one_letter_code
_entity_poly.pdbx_strand_id
1 'polypeptide(L)'
;MKTIKGLAAATSIIALTLTLGACGGSDSDKSTLQKAIDDGKITVGFAGEAPYSFEKDGELQGASVAMAKAVFKELGVDDVEGVNTEFGSLIPGLNADRFGAISAGMSILPDRCEQAAFGNPEFMYTTALLTKKGKQDGMKNLDDVKKKGVKLATMTGAVESDYAKSLGIKTQEVGTPQDGMDAVTTGRADVFALTGISLNWMAQNNKDAGVEVSESFVQDIDGVPQIGAGATVFRTDDTDLRDKWNEKLDEIVTDEKKYLDVVGDFGFTKEERPDGEITTDQLCKGELPTAKS
;
A
#
# COMPACT_ATOMS: atom_id res chain seq x y z
N MET A 1 88.47 -17.34 -20.95
CA MET A 1 88.92 -18.77 -20.84
C MET A 1 87.85 -19.56 -20.08
N LYS A 2 87.52 -20.68 -20.63
CA LYS A 2 86.75 -21.83 -20.15
C LYS A 2 85.19 -21.72 -20.21
N THR A 3 84.74 -22.29 -21.28
CA THR A 3 83.46 -22.94 -21.57
C THR A 3 83.18 -24.07 -20.64
N ILE A 4 81.91 -24.23 -20.18
CA ILE A 4 81.35 -25.58 -19.92
C ILE A 4 79.87 -25.57 -20.39
N LYS A 5 79.58 -26.56 -21.24
CA LYS A 5 78.27 -26.97 -21.76
C LYS A 5 77.56 -27.79 -20.72
N GLY A 6 76.23 -27.73 -20.70
CA GLY A 6 75.42 -28.67 -19.91
C GLY A 6 73.92 -28.50 -20.21
N LEU A 7 73.49 -29.24 -21.08
CA LEU A 7 72.48 -30.28 -21.20
C LEU A 7 71.00 -29.85 -20.87
N ALA A 8 70.19 -29.91 -21.90
CA ALA A 8 68.73 -29.81 -21.90
C ALA A 8 68.08 -31.03 -21.21
N ALA A 9 67.06 -30.74 -20.38
CA ALA A 9 66.07 -31.74 -19.99
C ALA A 9 64.67 -31.12 -20.23
N ALA A 10 64.03 -31.62 -21.26
CA ALA A 10 62.64 -31.30 -21.54
C ALA A 10 61.72 -32.07 -20.57
N THR A 11 61.00 -31.35 -19.73
CA THR A 11 59.92 -31.91 -18.91
C THR A 11 58.61 -31.39 -19.43
N SER A 12 57.86 -32.23 -20.11
CA SER A 12 56.50 -31.96 -20.58
C SER A 12 55.54 -31.92 -19.38
N ILE A 13 55.05 -30.73 -19.05
CA ILE A 13 53.97 -30.53 -18.08
C ILE A 13 52.65 -30.52 -18.86
N ILE A 14 51.88 -31.60 -18.73
CA ILE A 14 50.50 -31.69 -19.19
C ILE A 14 49.68 -30.82 -18.24
N ALA A 15 49.27 -29.60 -18.72
CA ALA A 15 48.34 -28.76 -18.03
C ALA A 15 46.91 -29.31 -18.22
N LEU A 16 46.39 -29.96 -17.15
CA LEU A 16 45.01 -30.39 -17.05
C LEU A 16 44.17 -29.10 -16.74
N THR A 17 43.58 -28.49 -17.76
CA THR A 17 42.64 -27.39 -17.58
C THR A 17 41.32 -27.95 -17.07
N LEU A 18 41.11 -27.88 -15.76
CA LEU A 18 39.79 -27.97 -15.15
C LEU A 18 39.02 -26.72 -15.53
N THR A 19 38.11 -26.81 -16.52
CA THR A 19 37.06 -25.83 -16.74
C THR A 19 36.05 -26.00 -15.65
N LEU A 20 36.21 -25.24 -14.56
CA LEU A 20 35.09 -24.95 -13.67
C LEU A 20 34.09 -24.12 -14.47
N GLY A 21 33.02 -24.74 -14.93
CA GLY A 21 31.84 -24.07 -15.42
C GLY A 21 31.24 -23.29 -14.24
N ALA A 22 31.57 -22.00 -14.14
CA ALA A 22 30.84 -21.07 -13.30
C ALA A 22 29.49 -20.82 -13.98
N CYS A 23 28.45 -21.61 -13.59
CA CYS A 23 27.06 -21.18 -13.75
C CYS A 23 26.82 -20.05 -12.74
N GLY A 24 27.36 -18.88 -13.01
CA GLY A 24 27.00 -17.64 -12.39
C GLY A 24 25.88 -17.03 -13.22
N GLY A 25 24.63 -17.48 -13.06
CA GLY A 25 23.50 -16.67 -13.42
C GLY A 25 23.60 -15.39 -12.58
N SER A 26 23.72 -14.24 -13.20
CA SER A 26 23.76 -12.97 -12.49
C SER A 26 22.40 -12.76 -11.84
N ASP A 27 22.35 -12.43 -10.55
CA ASP A 27 21.12 -12.08 -9.81
C ASP A 27 20.34 -10.92 -10.48
N SER A 28 20.97 -10.20 -11.41
CA SER A 28 20.38 -9.13 -12.22
C SER A 28 19.26 -9.59 -13.15
N ASP A 29 19.22 -10.88 -13.53
CA ASP A 29 18.26 -11.39 -14.51
C ASP A 29 17.02 -12.05 -13.88
N LYS A 30 16.99 -12.18 -12.56
CA LYS A 30 15.83 -12.76 -11.84
C LYS A 30 14.72 -11.74 -11.66
N SER A 31 13.46 -12.17 -11.84
CA SER A 31 12.29 -11.36 -11.50
C SER A 31 12.23 -11.10 -9.98
N THR A 32 11.47 -10.09 -9.57
CA THR A 32 11.23 -9.77 -8.16
C THR A 32 10.69 -10.98 -7.39
N LEU A 33 9.72 -11.70 -7.98
CA LEU A 33 9.16 -12.90 -7.36
C LEU A 33 10.22 -14.01 -7.19
N GLN A 34 11.04 -14.26 -8.22
CA GLN A 34 12.06 -15.30 -8.12
C GLN A 34 13.11 -14.98 -7.05
N LYS A 35 13.51 -13.71 -6.93
CA LYS A 35 14.40 -13.25 -5.85
C LYS A 35 13.75 -13.48 -4.49
N ALA A 36 12.47 -13.09 -4.34
CA ALA A 36 11.74 -13.27 -3.10
C ALA A 36 11.59 -14.74 -2.70
N ILE A 37 11.36 -15.66 -3.65
CA ILE A 37 11.31 -17.11 -3.41
C ILE A 37 12.69 -17.64 -2.99
N ASP A 38 13.76 -17.25 -3.70
CA ASP A 38 15.12 -17.71 -3.42
C ASP A 38 15.61 -17.21 -2.04
N ASP A 39 15.22 -15.99 -1.65
CA ASP A 39 15.56 -15.37 -0.36
C ASP A 39 14.61 -15.80 0.77
N GLY A 40 13.49 -16.45 0.45
CA GLY A 40 12.42 -16.83 1.37
C GLY A 40 11.64 -15.64 1.94
N LYS A 41 11.84 -14.44 1.42
CA LYS A 41 11.21 -13.21 1.92
C LYS A 41 11.05 -12.13 0.87
N ILE A 42 10.08 -11.24 1.10
CA ILE A 42 9.91 -10.01 0.34
C ILE A 42 9.83 -8.80 1.28
N THR A 43 10.42 -7.69 0.86
CA THR A 43 10.27 -6.41 1.56
C THR A 43 9.14 -5.62 0.92
N VAL A 44 8.20 -5.10 1.73
CA VAL A 44 7.11 -4.22 1.28
C VAL A 44 7.24 -2.82 1.86
N GLY A 45 6.86 -1.82 1.08
CA GLY A 45 6.71 -0.44 1.57
C GLY A 45 5.36 -0.26 2.28
N PHE A 46 5.35 0.43 3.42
CA PHE A 46 4.13 0.76 4.16
C PHE A 46 4.21 2.16 4.80
N ALA A 47 3.08 2.71 5.26
CA ALA A 47 2.99 4.11 5.68
C ALA A 47 2.54 4.33 7.13
N GLY A 48 2.51 3.30 7.96
CA GLY A 48 2.09 3.44 9.36
C GLY A 48 0.62 3.79 9.55
N GLU A 49 -0.22 3.60 8.54
CA GLU A 49 -1.66 3.84 8.62
C GLU A 49 -2.39 2.59 9.12
N ALA A 50 -2.72 2.58 10.42
CA ALA A 50 -3.57 1.53 10.97
C ALA A 50 -5.04 1.74 10.56
N PRO A 51 -5.77 0.67 10.25
CA PRO A 51 -5.41 -0.75 10.38
C PRO A 51 -4.84 -1.40 9.10
N TYR A 52 -4.47 -0.64 8.07
CA TYR A 52 -3.94 -1.21 6.82
C TYR A 52 -2.54 -1.79 7.00
N SER A 53 -1.60 -0.96 7.47
CA SER A 53 -0.21 -1.38 7.67
C SER A 53 0.47 -0.51 8.73
N PHE A 54 0.96 -1.11 9.80
CA PHE A 54 1.58 -0.42 10.92
C PHE A 54 2.53 -1.33 11.68
N GLU A 55 3.38 -0.75 12.49
CA GLU A 55 4.22 -1.48 13.45
C GLU A 55 3.62 -1.43 14.84
N LYS A 56 3.58 -2.57 15.51
CA LYS A 56 3.22 -2.69 16.91
C LYS A 56 4.15 -3.68 17.58
N ASP A 57 4.77 -3.26 18.68
CA ASP A 57 5.73 -4.08 19.46
C ASP A 57 6.90 -4.62 18.63
N GLY A 58 7.30 -3.89 17.57
CA GLY A 58 8.36 -4.27 16.63
C GLY A 58 7.91 -5.25 15.54
N GLU A 59 6.62 -5.56 15.45
CA GLU A 59 6.07 -6.44 14.42
C GLU A 59 5.25 -5.65 13.39
N LEU A 60 5.46 -5.97 12.12
CA LEU A 60 4.67 -5.44 11.01
C LEU A 60 3.31 -6.12 10.97
N GLN A 61 2.24 -5.33 11.09
CA GLN A 61 0.84 -5.77 11.19
C GLN A 61 -0.08 -4.93 10.30
N GLY A 62 -1.32 -5.38 10.18
CA GLY A 62 -2.40 -4.68 9.46
C GLY A 62 -3.03 -5.54 8.37
N ALA A 63 -4.20 -5.11 7.90
CA ALA A 63 -4.98 -5.86 6.92
C ALA A 63 -4.24 -6.06 5.60
N SER A 64 -3.60 -5.00 5.05
CA SER A 64 -2.80 -5.11 3.83
C SER A 64 -1.59 -6.03 4.03
N VAL A 65 -0.97 -5.96 5.20
CA VAL A 65 0.17 -6.84 5.54
C VAL A 65 -0.28 -8.29 5.69
N ALA A 66 -1.43 -8.54 6.32
CA ALA A 66 -2.00 -9.87 6.45
C ALA A 66 -2.35 -10.46 5.07
N MET A 67 -2.93 -9.63 4.18
CA MET A 67 -3.17 -10.00 2.80
C MET A 67 -1.86 -10.32 2.08
N ALA A 68 -0.83 -9.47 2.23
CA ALA A 68 0.49 -9.73 1.64
C ALA A 68 1.09 -11.04 2.15
N LYS A 69 1.07 -11.29 3.44
CA LYS A 69 1.56 -12.54 4.03
C LYS A 69 0.79 -13.77 3.49
N ALA A 70 -0.54 -13.68 3.38
CA ALA A 70 -1.36 -14.76 2.86
C ALA A 70 -1.06 -15.08 1.40
N VAL A 71 -1.03 -14.05 0.53
CA VAL A 71 -0.80 -14.23 -0.91
C VAL A 71 0.64 -14.63 -1.21
N PHE A 72 1.65 -13.97 -0.61
CA PHE A 72 3.05 -14.30 -0.85
C PHE A 72 3.41 -15.71 -0.38
N LYS A 73 2.80 -16.20 0.70
CA LYS A 73 2.96 -17.58 1.16
C LYS A 73 2.50 -18.59 0.10
N GLU A 74 1.36 -18.35 -0.55
CA GLU A 74 0.87 -19.20 -1.65
C GLU A 74 1.78 -19.11 -2.90
N LEU A 75 2.54 -18.02 -3.04
CA LEU A 75 3.53 -17.85 -4.10
C LEU A 75 4.92 -18.41 -3.73
N GLY A 76 5.07 -19.03 -2.55
CA GLY A 76 6.31 -19.67 -2.10
C GLY A 76 7.30 -18.72 -1.42
N VAL A 77 6.83 -17.57 -0.90
CA VAL A 77 7.61 -16.62 -0.10
C VAL A 77 7.15 -16.72 1.35
N ASP A 78 8.05 -17.11 2.25
CA ASP A 78 7.70 -17.46 3.64
C ASP A 78 7.51 -16.24 4.54
N ASP A 79 8.20 -15.11 4.26
CA ASP A 79 8.20 -13.94 5.13
C ASP A 79 7.98 -12.63 4.37
N VAL A 80 7.36 -11.66 5.07
CA VAL A 80 7.10 -10.29 4.58
C VAL A 80 7.69 -9.30 5.58
N GLU A 81 8.77 -8.64 5.18
CA GLU A 81 9.40 -7.55 5.92
C GLU A 81 8.88 -6.18 5.46
N GLY A 82 8.99 -5.14 6.28
CA GLY A 82 8.48 -3.81 5.95
C GLY A 82 9.52 -2.70 5.99
N VAL A 83 9.35 -1.73 5.09
CA VAL A 83 10.03 -0.44 5.13
C VAL A 83 9.00 0.65 5.33
N ASN A 84 9.03 1.30 6.50
CA ASN A 84 8.14 2.42 6.81
C ASN A 84 8.60 3.69 6.09
N THR A 85 7.67 4.40 5.46
CA THR A 85 7.91 5.69 4.81
C THR A 85 6.62 6.51 4.77
N GLU A 86 6.70 7.81 4.50
CA GLU A 86 5.51 8.63 4.29
C GLU A 86 4.71 8.12 3.08
N PHE A 87 3.38 8.21 3.16
CA PHE A 87 2.47 7.65 2.14
C PHE A 87 2.80 8.18 0.73
N GLY A 88 3.00 9.48 0.56
CA GLY A 88 3.36 10.08 -0.72
C GLY A 88 4.73 9.67 -1.29
N SER A 89 5.57 9.01 -0.47
CA SER A 89 6.89 8.52 -0.86
C SER A 89 6.91 7.04 -1.23
N LEU A 90 5.77 6.34 -1.15
CA LEU A 90 5.69 4.90 -1.42
C LEU A 90 5.98 4.56 -2.89
N ILE A 91 5.27 5.16 -3.86
CA ILE A 91 5.52 4.90 -5.30
C ILE A 91 6.94 5.32 -5.72
N PRO A 92 7.44 6.51 -5.35
CA PRO A 92 8.86 6.84 -5.58
C PRO A 92 9.85 5.83 -4.99
N GLY A 93 9.56 5.32 -3.78
CA GLY A 93 10.38 4.30 -3.12
C GLY A 93 10.38 2.96 -3.85
N LEU A 94 9.21 2.52 -4.33
CA LEU A 94 9.06 1.31 -5.15
C LEU A 94 9.86 1.41 -6.45
N ASN A 95 9.74 2.53 -7.16
CA ASN A 95 10.44 2.78 -8.42
C ASN A 95 11.95 2.98 -8.25
N ALA A 96 12.41 3.24 -7.02
CA ALA A 96 13.81 3.29 -6.64
C ALA A 96 14.33 1.96 -6.03
N ASP A 97 13.61 0.86 -6.21
CA ASP A 97 13.97 -0.50 -5.72
C ASP A 97 14.21 -0.59 -4.20
N ARG A 98 13.58 0.29 -3.40
CA ARG A 98 13.71 0.23 -1.93
C ARG A 98 12.95 -0.94 -1.32
N PHE A 99 11.95 -1.44 -2.02
CA PHE A 99 11.11 -2.60 -1.67
C PHE A 99 10.49 -3.20 -2.92
N GLY A 100 10.01 -4.45 -2.82
CA GLY A 100 9.50 -5.22 -3.95
C GLY A 100 8.03 -4.96 -4.28
N ALA A 101 7.23 -4.51 -3.29
CA ALA A 101 5.82 -4.17 -3.45
C ALA A 101 5.42 -3.10 -2.43
N ILE A 102 4.24 -2.48 -2.59
CA ILE A 102 3.64 -1.61 -1.58
C ILE A 102 2.45 -2.33 -0.97
N SER A 103 2.42 -2.46 0.35
CA SER A 103 1.33 -3.04 1.12
C SER A 103 0.81 -2.01 2.12
N ALA A 104 -0.02 -1.08 1.65
CA ALA A 104 -0.45 0.10 2.40
C ALA A 104 -1.92 0.48 2.14
N GLY A 105 -2.72 -0.42 1.56
CA GLY A 105 -4.09 -0.10 1.17
C GLY A 105 -4.15 1.08 0.19
N MET A 106 -3.25 1.14 -0.77
CA MET A 106 -3.16 2.29 -1.68
C MET A 106 -4.32 2.32 -2.66
N SER A 107 -5.06 3.43 -2.70
CA SER A 107 -6.18 3.63 -3.64
C SER A 107 -5.71 3.58 -5.09
N ILE A 108 -6.44 2.85 -5.92
CA ILE A 108 -6.23 2.74 -7.36
C ILE A 108 -6.74 4.03 -8.01
N LEU A 109 -5.85 4.83 -8.58
CA LEU A 109 -6.16 6.11 -9.22
C LEU A 109 -5.41 6.23 -10.55
N PRO A 110 -5.96 6.95 -11.56
CA PRO A 110 -5.34 7.09 -12.88
C PRO A 110 -3.88 7.55 -12.84
N ASP A 111 -3.59 8.63 -12.13
CA ASP A 111 -2.26 9.21 -12.02
C ASP A 111 -1.24 8.31 -11.29
N ARG A 112 -1.70 7.45 -10.40
CA ARG A 112 -0.87 6.43 -9.75
C ARG A 112 -0.64 5.24 -10.67
N CYS A 113 -1.64 4.83 -11.45
CA CYS A 113 -1.51 3.75 -12.45
C CYS A 113 -0.53 4.11 -13.58
N GLU A 114 -0.33 5.40 -13.88
CA GLU A 114 0.70 5.85 -14.80
C GLU A 114 2.12 5.60 -14.26
N GLN A 115 2.28 5.46 -12.94
CA GLN A 115 3.57 5.37 -12.27
C GLN A 115 3.89 3.98 -11.72
N ALA A 116 2.88 3.12 -11.53
CA ALA A 116 3.03 1.80 -10.91
C ALA A 116 1.90 0.86 -11.37
N ALA A 117 2.14 -0.45 -11.30
CA ALA A 117 1.15 -1.47 -11.62
C ALA A 117 0.36 -1.85 -10.35
N PHE A 118 -0.95 -1.74 -10.40
CA PHE A 118 -1.83 -2.12 -9.29
C PHE A 118 -2.32 -3.56 -9.45
N GLY A 119 -2.42 -4.27 -8.33
CA GLY A 119 -3.15 -5.53 -8.23
C GLY A 119 -4.66 -5.32 -8.34
N ASN A 120 -5.43 -6.41 -8.26
CA ASN A 120 -6.87 -6.36 -8.13
C ASN A 120 -7.27 -5.70 -6.79
N PRO A 121 -8.51 -5.13 -6.69
CA PRO A 121 -9.01 -4.57 -5.44
C PRO A 121 -8.93 -5.56 -4.28
N GLU A 122 -8.39 -5.10 -3.16
CA GLU A 122 -8.32 -5.82 -1.88
C GLU A 122 -9.35 -5.29 -0.90
N PHE A 123 -9.63 -3.98 -0.96
CA PHE A 123 -10.51 -3.26 -0.04
C PHE A 123 -11.34 -2.22 -0.79
N MET A 124 -12.60 -2.06 -0.39
CA MET A 124 -13.43 -0.93 -0.80
C MET A 124 -13.32 0.18 0.24
N TYR A 125 -13.38 1.44 -0.19
CA TYR A 125 -13.15 2.59 0.68
C TYR A 125 -14.34 3.51 0.83
N THR A 126 -14.42 4.06 2.02
CA THR A 126 -15.24 5.23 2.36
C THR A 126 -14.39 6.24 3.10
N THR A 127 -14.76 7.50 3.04
CA THR A 127 -14.16 8.58 3.82
C THR A 127 -14.95 8.81 5.11
N ALA A 128 -14.31 9.31 6.15
CA ALA A 128 -14.97 9.84 7.36
C ALA A 128 -14.28 11.13 7.84
N LEU A 129 -14.88 11.76 8.84
CA LEU A 129 -14.40 12.99 9.44
C LEU A 129 -14.13 12.76 10.93
N LEU A 130 -12.91 13.02 11.39
CA LEU A 130 -12.55 13.01 12.80
C LEU A 130 -12.57 14.43 13.33
N THR A 131 -13.28 14.65 14.42
CA THR A 131 -13.40 15.95 15.11
C THR A 131 -13.15 15.79 16.61
N LYS A 132 -12.99 16.89 17.33
CA LYS A 132 -13.13 16.83 18.80
C LYS A 132 -14.55 16.40 19.15
N LYS A 133 -14.69 15.64 20.21
CA LYS A 133 -15.97 15.16 20.71
C LYS A 133 -16.97 16.32 20.93
N GLY A 134 -18.16 16.19 20.36
CA GLY A 134 -19.21 17.19 20.39
C GLY A 134 -18.97 18.39 19.44
N LYS A 135 -18.05 18.28 18.50
CA LYS A 135 -17.73 19.31 17.51
C LYS A 135 -17.99 18.92 16.06
N GLN A 136 -18.57 17.75 15.82
CA GLN A 136 -18.94 17.33 14.46
C GLN A 136 -19.98 18.26 13.83
N ASP A 137 -20.88 18.84 14.64
CA ASP A 137 -21.81 19.93 14.27
C ASP A 137 -22.61 19.64 12.98
N GLY A 138 -23.00 18.36 12.80
CA GLY A 138 -23.78 17.89 11.66
C GLY A 138 -23.02 17.81 10.32
N MET A 139 -21.69 17.90 10.32
CA MET A 139 -20.89 17.64 9.12
C MET A 139 -20.93 16.15 8.77
N LYS A 140 -21.32 15.87 7.52
CA LYS A 140 -21.49 14.51 7.01
C LYS A 140 -20.51 14.16 5.88
N ASN A 141 -19.96 15.17 5.21
CA ASN A 141 -19.05 15.04 4.08
C ASN A 141 -18.19 16.31 3.93
N LEU A 142 -17.32 16.34 2.91
CA LEU A 142 -16.44 17.48 2.66
C LEU A 142 -17.18 18.74 2.18
N ASP A 143 -18.37 18.60 1.58
CA ASP A 143 -19.20 19.76 1.21
C ASP A 143 -19.68 20.52 2.45
N ASP A 144 -20.06 19.81 3.50
CA ASP A 144 -20.43 20.42 4.78
C ASP A 144 -19.23 21.09 5.44
N VAL A 145 -18.04 20.48 5.37
CA VAL A 145 -16.78 21.08 5.83
C VAL A 145 -16.53 22.42 5.11
N LYS A 146 -16.65 22.41 3.76
CA LYS A 146 -16.52 23.61 2.93
C LYS A 146 -17.54 24.67 3.32
N LYS A 147 -18.80 24.29 3.43
CA LYS A 147 -19.92 25.20 3.77
C LYS A 147 -19.72 25.89 5.13
N LYS A 148 -19.18 25.15 6.09
CA LYS A 148 -18.90 25.68 7.44
C LYS A 148 -17.62 26.53 7.50
N GLY A 149 -16.72 26.37 6.53
CA GLY A 149 -15.46 27.12 6.48
C GLY A 149 -14.50 26.76 7.62
N VAL A 150 -14.60 25.54 8.15
CA VAL A 150 -13.73 25.06 9.23
C VAL A 150 -12.38 24.62 8.67
N LYS A 151 -11.37 24.54 9.53
CA LYS A 151 -10.00 24.13 9.15
C LYS A 151 -9.95 22.61 8.97
N LEU A 152 -9.64 22.17 7.75
CA LEU A 152 -9.49 20.78 7.40
C LEU A 152 -8.02 20.37 7.37
N ALA A 153 -7.70 19.26 8.02
CA ALA A 153 -6.45 18.51 7.82
C ALA A 153 -6.70 17.30 6.91
N THR A 154 -5.74 17.01 6.03
CA THR A 154 -5.71 15.79 5.19
C THR A 154 -4.30 15.24 5.16
N MET A 155 -4.16 13.93 4.94
CA MET A 155 -2.85 13.32 4.82
C MET A 155 -2.27 13.57 3.42
N THR A 156 -1.01 13.98 3.36
CA THR A 156 -0.30 14.26 2.10
C THR A 156 -0.33 13.03 1.17
N GLY A 157 -0.86 13.23 -0.03
CA GLY A 157 -0.97 12.18 -1.04
C GLY A 157 -2.13 11.20 -0.85
N ALA A 158 -2.99 11.38 0.17
CA ALA A 158 -4.22 10.62 0.34
C ALA A 158 -5.34 11.19 -0.55
N VAL A 159 -6.34 10.36 -0.88
CA VAL A 159 -7.46 10.75 -1.75
C VAL A 159 -8.29 11.91 -1.19
N GLU A 160 -8.39 12.01 0.11
CA GLU A 160 -9.11 13.08 0.80
C GLU A 160 -8.48 14.46 0.57
N SER A 161 -7.14 14.51 0.35
CA SER A 161 -6.45 15.72 -0.08
C SER A 161 -6.87 16.12 -1.49
N ASP A 162 -6.99 15.18 -2.41
CA ASP A 162 -7.42 15.41 -3.79
C ASP A 162 -8.90 15.81 -3.84
N TYR A 163 -9.77 15.18 -3.04
CA TYR A 163 -11.18 15.57 -2.92
C TYR A 163 -11.32 17.00 -2.40
N ALA A 164 -10.59 17.34 -1.34
CA ALA A 164 -10.60 18.70 -0.79
C ALA A 164 -10.15 19.74 -1.82
N LYS A 165 -9.08 19.42 -2.57
CA LYS A 165 -8.57 20.27 -3.66
C LYS A 165 -9.61 20.47 -4.78
N SER A 166 -10.26 19.39 -5.23
CA SER A 166 -11.32 19.42 -6.26
C SER A 166 -12.51 20.28 -5.80
N LEU A 167 -12.86 20.21 -4.52
CA LEU A 167 -13.89 21.04 -3.91
C LEU A 167 -13.43 22.49 -3.63
N GLY A 168 -12.16 22.82 -3.85
CA GLY A 168 -11.59 24.14 -3.55
C GLY A 168 -11.42 24.42 -2.05
N ILE A 169 -11.30 23.39 -1.22
CA ILE A 169 -11.04 23.51 0.22
C ILE A 169 -9.52 23.60 0.43
N LYS A 170 -9.08 24.59 1.21
CA LYS A 170 -7.68 24.66 1.66
C LYS A 170 -7.47 23.72 2.82
N THR A 171 -6.46 22.87 2.71
CA THR A 171 -6.12 21.88 3.72
C THR A 171 -4.82 22.21 4.46
N GLN A 172 -4.71 21.73 5.68
CA GLN A 172 -3.44 21.55 6.36
C GLN A 172 -2.96 20.12 6.07
N GLU A 173 -1.95 20.00 5.21
CA GLU A 173 -1.33 18.70 4.92
C GLU A 173 -0.55 18.20 6.14
N VAL A 174 -0.70 16.91 6.45
CA VAL A 174 0.00 16.19 7.50
C VAL A 174 0.73 14.96 6.93
N GLY A 175 1.83 14.55 7.55
CA GLY A 175 2.64 13.43 7.07
C GLY A 175 2.11 12.06 7.47
N THR A 176 1.42 11.98 8.62
CA THR A 176 0.94 10.73 9.21
C THR A 176 -0.49 10.87 9.73
N PRO A 177 -1.24 9.76 9.88
CA PRO A 177 -2.56 9.77 10.51
C PRO A 177 -2.52 10.32 11.95
N GLN A 178 -1.46 10.02 12.70
CA GLN A 178 -1.29 10.55 14.06
C GLN A 178 -1.16 12.07 14.07
N ASP A 179 -0.39 12.66 13.14
CA ASP A 179 -0.29 14.11 13.00
C ASP A 179 -1.64 14.78 12.70
N GLY A 180 -2.51 14.08 11.95
CA GLY A 180 -3.88 14.50 11.66
C GLY A 180 -4.74 14.54 12.92
N MET A 181 -4.73 13.48 13.71
CA MET A 181 -5.43 13.45 15.00
C MET A 181 -4.87 14.52 15.97
N ASP A 182 -3.55 14.67 16.02
CA ASP A 182 -2.90 15.70 16.84
C ASP A 182 -3.24 17.12 16.38
N ALA A 183 -3.41 17.35 15.09
CA ALA A 183 -3.88 18.63 14.58
C ALA A 183 -5.28 18.96 15.10
N VAL A 184 -6.18 17.98 15.14
CA VAL A 184 -7.53 18.15 15.70
C VAL A 184 -7.49 18.33 17.21
N THR A 185 -6.82 17.45 17.96
CA THR A 185 -6.82 17.50 19.44
C THR A 185 -6.17 18.78 19.98
N THR A 186 -5.18 19.33 19.29
CA THR A 186 -4.52 20.60 19.64
C THR A 186 -5.23 21.84 19.11
N GLY A 187 -6.24 21.69 18.23
CA GLY A 187 -6.99 22.80 17.63
C GLY A 187 -6.26 23.51 16.47
N ARG A 188 -5.21 22.91 15.92
CA ARG A 188 -4.58 23.36 14.67
C ARG A 188 -5.51 23.15 13.48
N ALA A 189 -6.29 22.06 13.47
CA ALA A 189 -7.40 21.79 12.58
C ALA A 189 -8.69 21.58 13.39
N ASP A 190 -9.83 21.78 12.76
CA ASP A 190 -11.14 21.49 13.35
C ASP A 190 -11.60 20.07 12.97
N VAL A 191 -11.19 19.61 11.78
CA VAL A 191 -11.56 18.34 11.17
C VAL A 191 -10.32 17.69 10.56
N PHE A 192 -10.22 16.37 10.66
CA PHE A 192 -9.28 15.56 9.89
C PHE A 192 -10.08 14.56 9.04
N ALA A 193 -9.87 14.54 7.73
CA ALA A 193 -10.49 13.59 6.81
C ALA A 193 -9.49 12.51 6.42
N LEU A 194 -9.95 11.25 6.51
CA LEU A 194 -9.20 10.06 6.11
C LEU A 194 -10.20 8.93 5.86
N THR A 195 -9.73 7.74 5.48
CA THR A 195 -10.59 6.57 5.31
C THR A 195 -11.36 6.25 6.60
N GLY A 196 -12.62 5.87 6.46
CA GLY A 196 -13.50 5.61 7.61
C GLY A 196 -12.96 4.53 8.54
N ILE A 197 -12.37 3.46 7.98
CA ILE A 197 -11.78 2.38 8.76
C ILE A 197 -10.59 2.87 9.61
N SER A 198 -9.70 3.70 9.05
CA SER A 198 -8.56 4.25 9.78
C SER A 198 -8.99 5.16 10.92
N LEU A 199 -9.93 6.07 10.67
CA LEU A 199 -10.40 6.99 11.71
C LEU A 199 -11.13 6.26 12.84
N ASN A 200 -11.95 5.26 12.52
CA ASN A 200 -12.62 4.44 13.53
C ASN A 200 -11.61 3.63 14.36
N TRP A 201 -10.61 3.03 13.71
CA TRP A 201 -9.52 2.35 14.41
C TRP A 201 -8.76 3.30 15.35
N MET A 202 -8.40 4.49 14.86
CA MET A 202 -7.72 5.50 15.67
C MET A 202 -8.54 5.91 16.89
N ALA A 203 -9.83 6.21 16.72
CA ALA A 203 -10.70 6.63 17.82
C ALA A 203 -10.89 5.51 18.85
N GLN A 204 -11.03 4.26 18.40
CA GLN A 204 -11.17 3.09 19.29
C GLN A 204 -9.91 2.80 20.10
N ASN A 205 -8.72 3.05 19.54
CA ASN A 205 -7.45 2.81 20.21
C ASN A 205 -6.92 4.03 20.99
N ASN A 206 -7.57 5.20 20.87
CA ASN A 206 -7.21 6.44 21.57
C ASN A 206 -8.43 7.03 22.31
N LYS A 207 -9.10 6.24 23.13
CA LYS A 207 -10.36 6.62 23.81
C LYS A 207 -10.28 7.90 24.63
N ASP A 208 -9.09 8.21 25.15
CA ASP A 208 -8.82 9.39 25.97
C ASP A 208 -8.47 10.64 25.16
N ALA A 209 -8.34 10.53 23.82
CA ALA A 209 -8.02 11.65 22.94
C ALA A 209 -9.15 12.67 22.80
N GLY A 210 -10.36 12.34 23.26
CA GLY A 210 -11.51 13.25 23.23
C GLY A 210 -11.97 13.57 21.80
N VAL A 211 -11.86 12.63 20.90
CA VAL A 211 -12.29 12.72 19.50
C VAL A 211 -13.53 11.88 19.23
N GLU A 212 -14.19 12.17 18.12
CA GLU A 212 -15.29 11.38 17.54
C GLU A 212 -15.16 11.31 16.03
N VAL A 213 -15.73 10.27 15.44
CA VAL A 213 -15.71 10.03 13.99
C VAL A 213 -17.13 10.10 13.45
N SER A 214 -17.31 10.72 12.29
CA SER A 214 -18.61 10.74 11.59
C SER A 214 -19.01 9.35 11.10
N GLU A 215 -20.26 9.22 10.68
CA GLU A 215 -20.61 8.13 9.76
C GLU A 215 -19.71 8.22 8.51
N SER A 216 -19.35 7.05 7.97
CA SER A 216 -18.58 6.96 6.73
C SER A 216 -19.44 7.37 5.54
N PHE A 217 -18.81 7.96 4.53
CA PHE A 217 -19.49 8.41 3.31
C PHE A 217 -18.61 8.18 2.06
N VAL A 218 -19.27 8.10 0.92
CA VAL A 218 -18.61 8.22 -0.39
C VAL A 218 -18.70 9.70 -0.79
N GLN A 219 -17.55 10.34 -1.06
CA GLN A 219 -17.54 11.73 -1.49
C GLN A 219 -18.09 11.82 -2.92
N ASP A 220 -18.96 12.79 -3.16
CA ASP A 220 -19.41 13.17 -4.51
C ASP A 220 -18.57 14.34 -5.02
N ILE A 221 -18.09 14.25 -6.25
CA ILE A 221 -17.41 15.32 -6.96
C ILE A 221 -18.15 15.56 -8.28
N ASP A 222 -18.78 16.70 -8.41
CA ASP A 222 -19.53 17.10 -9.62
C ASP A 222 -20.60 16.07 -10.06
N GLY A 223 -21.28 15.43 -9.08
CA GLY A 223 -22.31 14.43 -9.33
C GLY A 223 -21.77 13.01 -9.58
N VAL A 224 -20.48 12.78 -9.39
CA VAL A 224 -19.84 11.47 -9.53
C VAL A 224 -19.39 10.98 -8.15
N PRO A 225 -20.01 9.87 -7.64
CA PRO A 225 -19.56 9.24 -6.41
C PRO A 225 -18.12 8.72 -6.56
N GLN A 226 -17.25 9.12 -5.65
CA GLN A 226 -15.85 8.71 -5.63
C GLN A 226 -15.70 7.35 -4.94
N ILE A 227 -16.22 6.30 -5.59
CA ILE A 227 -16.08 4.94 -5.08
C ILE A 227 -14.65 4.50 -5.33
N GLY A 228 -13.92 4.21 -4.26
CA GLY A 228 -12.52 3.84 -4.30
C GLY A 228 -12.29 2.41 -3.87
N ALA A 229 -11.23 1.82 -4.39
CA ALA A 229 -10.69 0.55 -3.93
C ALA A 229 -9.18 0.66 -3.76
N GLY A 230 -8.64 -0.09 -2.81
CA GLY A 230 -7.20 -0.19 -2.60
C GLY A 230 -6.64 -1.53 -2.98
N ALA A 231 -5.37 -1.52 -3.32
CA ALA A 231 -4.65 -2.72 -3.73
C ALA A 231 -3.17 -2.66 -3.33
N THR A 232 -2.53 -3.82 -3.37
CA THR A 232 -1.06 -3.94 -3.40
C THR A 232 -0.53 -3.43 -4.73
N VAL A 233 0.64 -2.77 -4.68
CA VAL A 233 1.21 -2.08 -5.84
C VAL A 233 2.59 -2.64 -6.17
N PHE A 234 2.87 -2.79 -7.45
CA PHE A 234 4.08 -3.35 -8.03
C PHE A 234 4.73 -2.35 -8.99
N ARG A 235 5.99 -2.55 -9.36
CA ARG A 235 6.59 -1.77 -10.45
C ARG A 235 5.88 -2.05 -11.78
N THR A 236 5.91 -1.12 -12.69
CA THR A 236 5.24 -1.22 -13.99
C THR A 236 5.74 -2.40 -14.84
N ASP A 237 6.98 -2.85 -14.64
CA ASP A 237 7.59 -3.98 -15.32
C ASP A 237 7.46 -5.32 -14.57
N ASP A 238 7.01 -5.32 -13.31
CA ASP A 238 6.76 -6.53 -12.51
C ASP A 238 5.37 -7.16 -12.79
N THR A 239 4.94 -7.17 -14.05
CA THR A 239 3.60 -7.66 -14.44
C THR A 239 3.40 -9.15 -14.13
N ASP A 240 4.46 -9.97 -14.24
CA ASP A 240 4.40 -11.40 -13.88
C ASP A 240 4.10 -11.60 -12.37
N LEU A 241 4.73 -10.81 -11.50
CA LEU A 241 4.44 -10.83 -10.07
C LEU A 241 3.01 -10.37 -9.79
N ARG A 242 2.58 -9.25 -10.39
CA ARG A 242 1.21 -8.72 -10.24
C ARG A 242 0.16 -9.74 -10.68
N ASP A 243 0.36 -10.40 -11.82
CA ASP A 243 -0.63 -11.32 -12.37
C ASP A 243 -0.74 -12.59 -11.50
N LYS A 244 0.37 -13.11 -10.99
CA LYS A 244 0.37 -14.22 -10.02
C LYS A 244 -0.21 -13.81 -8.67
N TRP A 245 0.05 -12.58 -8.25
CA TRP A 245 -0.59 -11.99 -7.06
C TRP A 245 -2.11 -11.99 -7.22
N ASN A 246 -2.62 -11.47 -8.34
CA ASN A 246 -4.05 -11.39 -8.60
C ASN A 246 -4.72 -12.77 -8.58
N GLU A 247 -4.08 -13.80 -9.17
CA GLU A 247 -4.60 -15.17 -9.15
C GLU A 247 -4.82 -15.67 -7.71
N LYS A 248 -3.87 -15.42 -6.80
CA LYS A 248 -3.98 -15.86 -5.41
C LYS A 248 -4.87 -14.95 -4.56
N LEU A 249 -4.86 -13.66 -4.83
CA LEU A 249 -5.77 -12.71 -4.19
C LEU A 249 -7.23 -13.06 -4.47
N ASP A 250 -7.58 -13.37 -5.73
CA ASP A 250 -8.95 -13.71 -6.14
C ASP A 250 -9.49 -14.92 -5.37
N GLU A 251 -8.65 -15.89 -5.01
CA GLU A 251 -9.04 -17.03 -4.18
C GLU A 251 -9.44 -16.63 -2.74
N ILE A 252 -8.97 -15.47 -2.27
CA ILE A 252 -9.28 -14.92 -0.94
C ILE A 252 -10.49 -13.99 -1.02
N VAL A 253 -10.48 -13.01 -1.93
CA VAL A 253 -11.51 -11.96 -1.95
C VAL A 253 -12.86 -12.46 -2.45
N THR A 254 -12.91 -13.52 -3.26
CA THR A 254 -14.17 -14.13 -3.73
C THR A 254 -14.87 -14.96 -2.66
N ASP A 255 -14.16 -15.44 -1.65
CA ASP A 255 -14.70 -16.19 -0.51
C ASP A 255 -14.75 -15.30 0.74
N GLU A 256 -15.96 -14.89 1.16
CA GLU A 256 -16.17 -14.01 2.32
C GLU A 256 -15.50 -14.54 3.59
N LYS A 257 -15.56 -15.86 3.81
CA LYS A 257 -14.96 -16.44 5.00
C LYS A 257 -13.44 -16.33 4.98
N LYS A 258 -12.81 -16.68 3.85
CA LYS A 258 -11.35 -16.54 3.69
C LYS A 258 -10.91 -15.08 3.85
N TYR A 259 -11.66 -14.15 3.24
CA TYR A 259 -11.41 -12.72 3.37
C TYR A 259 -11.41 -12.27 4.83
N LEU A 260 -12.47 -12.60 5.57
CA LEU A 260 -12.61 -12.24 6.97
C LEU A 260 -11.60 -12.97 7.89
N ASP A 261 -11.22 -14.20 7.57
CA ASP A 261 -10.16 -14.93 8.27
C ASP A 261 -8.79 -14.19 8.14
N VAL A 262 -8.57 -13.46 7.04
CA VAL A 262 -7.33 -12.70 6.81
C VAL A 262 -7.37 -11.31 7.44
N VAL A 263 -8.47 -10.57 7.27
CA VAL A 263 -8.49 -9.12 7.60
C VAL A 263 -9.43 -8.74 8.75
N GLY A 264 -10.25 -9.66 9.22
CA GLY A 264 -11.30 -9.37 10.23
C GLY A 264 -10.75 -8.89 11.56
N ASP A 265 -9.59 -9.37 12.01
CA ASP A 265 -8.93 -8.93 13.25
C ASP A 265 -8.53 -7.45 13.23
N PHE A 266 -8.45 -6.86 12.02
CA PHE A 266 -8.16 -5.45 11.80
C PHE A 266 -9.42 -4.58 11.66
N GLY A 267 -10.60 -5.14 11.94
CA GLY A 267 -11.87 -4.41 11.90
C GLY A 267 -12.52 -4.34 10.52
N PHE A 268 -11.95 -5.00 9.51
CA PHE A 268 -12.56 -5.14 8.19
C PHE A 268 -13.72 -6.12 8.24
N THR A 269 -14.77 -5.81 7.49
CA THR A 269 -16.01 -6.59 7.42
C THR A 269 -16.30 -6.96 5.97
N LYS A 270 -17.45 -7.58 5.72
CA LYS A 270 -17.92 -7.82 4.36
C LYS A 270 -18.20 -6.53 3.56
N GLU A 271 -18.39 -5.39 4.26
CA GLU A 271 -18.68 -4.10 3.60
C GLU A 271 -17.44 -3.53 2.89
N GLU A 272 -16.23 -3.82 3.41
CA GLU A 272 -14.98 -3.44 2.78
C GLU A 272 -14.47 -4.50 1.77
N ARG A 273 -15.14 -5.65 1.66
CA ARG A 273 -14.76 -6.68 0.70
C ARG A 273 -15.14 -6.28 -0.72
N PRO A 274 -14.22 -6.37 -1.71
CA PRO A 274 -14.56 -6.15 -3.11
C PRO A 274 -15.64 -7.12 -3.59
N ASP A 275 -16.67 -6.59 -4.24
CA ASP A 275 -17.79 -7.37 -4.81
C ASP A 275 -17.56 -7.78 -6.27
N GLY A 276 -16.43 -7.33 -6.88
CA GLY A 276 -16.09 -7.57 -8.27
C GLY A 276 -16.80 -6.66 -9.28
N GLU A 277 -17.65 -5.73 -8.83
CA GLU A 277 -18.32 -4.76 -9.73
C GLU A 277 -17.33 -3.71 -10.26
N ILE A 278 -16.25 -3.42 -9.50
CA ILE A 278 -15.22 -2.43 -9.84
C ILE A 278 -13.89 -3.13 -10.07
N THR A 279 -13.28 -2.86 -11.21
CA THR A 279 -11.99 -3.44 -11.60
C THR A 279 -10.87 -2.42 -11.53
N THR A 280 -9.63 -2.90 -11.37
CA THR A 280 -8.41 -2.07 -11.45
C THR A 280 -8.34 -1.29 -12.76
N ASP A 281 -8.70 -1.92 -13.89
CA ASP A 281 -8.68 -1.29 -15.21
C ASP A 281 -9.64 -0.09 -15.30
N GLN A 282 -10.85 -0.23 -14.76
CA GLN A 282 -11.82 0.88 -14.68
C GLN A 282 -11.28 2.03 -13.81
N LEU A 283 -10.79 1.72 -12.62
CA LEU A 283 -10.26 2.74 -11.71
C LEU A 283 -9.02 3.43 -12.28
N CYS A 284 -8.11 2.69 -12.93
CA CYS A 284 -6.95 3.27 -13.61
C CYS A 284 -7.33 4.19 -14.79
N LYS A 285 -8.49 3.98 -15.39
CA LYS A 285 -9.04 4.87 -16.45
C LYS A 285 -9.88 6.03 -15.90
N GLY A 286 -10.12 6.07 -14.60
CA GLY A 286 -11.04 7.02 -13.99
C GLY A 286 -12.52 6.76 -14.33
N GLU A 287 -12.85 5.54 -14.73
CA GLU A 287 -14.20 5.11 -15.06
C GLU A 287 -14.95 4.71 -13.77
N LEU A 288 -15.40 5.73 -13.01
CA LEU A 288 -16.17 5.49 -11.79
C LEU A 288 -17.62 5.14 -12.13
N PRO A 289 -18.24 4.17 -11.44
CA PRO A 289 -19.64 3.87 -11.65
C PRO A 289 -20.49 5.10 -11.29
N THR A 290 -21.28 5.56 -12.24
CA THR A 290 -22.30 6.57 -11.96
C THR A 290 -23.34 5.99 -11.02
N ALA A 291 -23.82 6.78 -10.04
CA ALA A 291 -24.88 6.34 -9.15
C ALA A 291 -26.02 5.72 -9.98
N LYS A 292 -26.40 4.48 -9.63
CA LYS A 292 -27.60 3.86 -10.24
C LYS A 292 -28.78 4.77 -9.89
N SER A 293 -29.34 5.43 -10.90
CA SER A 293 -30.54 6.27 -10.83
C SER A 293 -31.77 5.49 -10.39
#